data_d1dc902a131dea0752716adc72d96014
#
_entry.id   d1dc902a131dea0752716adc72d96014
#
_cell.length_a   1.000
_cell.length_b   1.000
_cell.length_c   1.000
_cell.angle_alpha   90.00
_cell.angle_beta   90.00
_cell.angle_gamma   90.00
#
_symmetry.space_group_name_H-M   'P 1'
#
loop_
_entity.id
_entity.type
_entity.pdbx_description
1 polymer ?
#
loop_
_entity_poly.entity_id
_entity_poly.type
_entity_poly.pdbx_seq_one_letter_code
_entity_poly.pdbx_strand_id
1 'polypeptide(L)'
;MKKVGKRKIISVSIISITVLILIGVYLYAKFKLKLGNGNSKLEIVYYSSQILSSIFVIAGVVIAVWQYFITAKSQLNQINIDRIQKAIDLSEYYKDNILHKSTPIRFVYEQSGIMELVKNVNKDNMVQFEEVEACRLLDKDKFDELKAKTKTKEFSNAVLAADYIYGLKISKDIIISGDDEKDNDENIKKTIKLKGEVATKAFMIDEVSGVLNNIEYFAMNFAHGVADDSVVYRSLHQSYIDIMQLLYFNISNLN
;
A
#
# COMPACT_ATOMS: atom_id res chain seq x y z
N MET A 1 -29.42 6.10 -6.46
CA MET A 1 -30.48 5.66 -7.38
C MET A 1 -30.88 6.61 -8.53
N LYS A 2 -30.58 7.92 -8.53
CA LYS A 2 -30.96 8.86 -9.63
C LYS A 2 -30.15 8.77 -10.94
N LYS A 3 -29.00 8.07 -10.98
CA LYS A 3 -28.14 7.99 -12.20
C LYS A 3 -28.60 6.94 -13.24
N VAL A 4 -29.31 5.91 -12.82
CA VAL A 4 -29.77 4.83 -13.74
C VAL A 4 -30.88 5.34 -14.67
N GLY A 5 -31.72 6.24 -14.21
CA GLY A 5 -32.80 6.83 -15.01
C GLY A 5 -32.29 7.67 -16.20
N LYS A 6 -31.24 8.49 -16.00
CA LYS A 6 -30.68 9.32 -17.07
C LYS A 6 -30.05 8.51 -18.22
N ARG A 7 -29.41 7.38 -17.91
CA ARG A 7 -28.80 6.50 -18.94
C ARG A 7 -29.86 5.84 -19.82
N LYS A 8 -30.96 5.35 -19.24
CA LYS A 8 -32.08 4.78 -19.99
C LYS A 8 -32.75 5.82 -20.90
N ILE A 9 -32.91 7.06 -20.44
CA ILE A 9 -33.51 8.14 -21.24
C ILE A 9 -32.61 8.49 -22.44
N ILE A 10 -31.29 8.57 -22.28
CA ILE A 10 -30.36 8.90 -23.38
C ILE A 10 -30.36 7.77 -24.43
N SER A 11 -30.31 6.50 -24.02
CA SER A 11 -30.33 5.38 -24.99
C SER A 11 -31.66 5.30 -25.74
N VAL A 12 -32.78 5.52 -25.08
CA VAL A 12 -34.12 5.58 -25.72
C VAL A 12 -34.18 6.74 -26.72
N SER A 13 -33.64 7.93 -26.37
CA SER A 13 -33.61 9.09 -27.27
C SER A 13 -32.78 8.83 -28.53
N ILE A 14 -31.62 8.20 -28.42
CA ILE A 14 -30.77 7.85 -29.58
C ILE A 14 -31.49 6.86 -30.50
N ILE A 15 -32.09 5.81 -29.94
CA ILE A 15 -32.87 4.82 -30.70
C ILE A 15 -34.04 5.51 -31.42
N SER A 16 -34.78 6.39 -30.75
CA SER A 16 -35.88 7.14 -31.36
C SER A 16 -35.44 8.02 -32.53
N ILE A 17 -34.32 8.73 -32.38
CA ILE A 17 -33.78 9.59 -33.44
C ILE A 17 -33.37 8.73 -34.66
N THR A 18 -32.71 7.59 -34.42
CA THR A 18 -32.30 6.69 -35.50
C THR A 18 -33.51 6.13 -36.27
N VAL A 19 -34.57 5.73 -35.53
CA VAL A 19 -35.83 5.25 -36.16
C VAL A 19 -36.50 6.37 -36.97
N LEU A 20 -36.56 7.60 -36.47
CA LEU A 20 -37.12 8.73 -37.22
C LEU A 20 -36.35 9.04 -38.50
N ILE A 21 -35.03 8.97 -38.47
CA ILE A 21 -34.18 9.13 -39.67
C ILE A 21 -34.47 8.01 -40.71
N LEU A 22 -34.58 6.76 -40.25
CA LEU A 22 -34.90 5.62 -41.15
C LEU A 22 -36.28 5.79 -41.78
N ILE A 23 -37.28 6.19 -41.03
CA ILE A 23 -38.62 6.49 -41.56
C ILE A 23 -38.57 7.64 -42.57
N GLY A 24 -37.81 8.70 -42.32
CA GLY A 24 -37.62 9.82 -43.24
C GLY A 24 -36.99 9.40 -44.57
N VAL A 25 -35.93 8.60 -44.53
CA VAL A 25 -35.29 8.03 -45.74
C VAL A 25 -36.25 7.12 -46.50
N TYR A 26 -37.00 6.27 -45.82
CA TYR A 26 -38.00 5.40 -46.42
C TYR A 26 -39.11 6.19 -47.14
N LEU A 27 -39.66 7.22 -46.47
CA LEU A 27 -40.69 8.07 -47.05
C LEU A 27 -40.16 8.86 -48.26
N TYR A 28 -38.95 9.38 -48.19
CA TYR A 28 -38.29 10.07 -49.29
C TYR A 28 -38.10 9.14 -50.50
N ALA A 29 -37.59 7.96 -50.30
CA ALA A 29 -37.42 6.95 -51.34
C ALA A 29 -38.77 6.55 -51.99
N LYS A 30 -39.81 6.32 -51.18
CA LYS A 30 -41.16 6.00 -51.62
C LYS A 30 -41.78 7.11 -52.47
N PHE A 31 -41.60 8.37 -52.04
CA PHE A 31 -42.11 9.55 -52.77
C PHE A 31 -41.43 9.72 -54.14
N LYS A 32 -40.10 9.60 -54.20
CA LYS A 32 -39.32 9.71 -55.43
C LYS A 32 -39.60 8.55 -56.41
N LEU A 33 -39.77 7.31 -55.89
CA LEU A 33 -40.14 6.15 -56.70
C LEU A 33 -41.51 6.27 -57.39
N LYS A 34 -42.42 7.05 -56.77
CA LYS A 34 -43.75 7.30 -57.35
C LYS A 34 -43.72 8.34 -58.48
N LEU A 35 -42.71 9.21 -58.52
CA LEU A 35 -42.59 10.28 -59.52
C LEU A 35 -41.65 9.98 -60.70
N GLY A 36 -40.89 8.91 -60.70
CA GLY A 36 -39.82 8.64 -61.69
C GLY A 36 -40.20 7.65 -62.80
N ASN A 37 -39.72 7.92 -64.02
CA ASN A 37 -39.72 6.98 -65.14
C ASN A 37 -38.71 5.84 -64.94
N GLY A 38 -38.85 4.72 -65.63
CA GLY A 38 -38.17 3.42 -65.36
C GLY A 38 -36.68 3.46 -65.06
N ASN A 39 -35.85 4.20 -65.82
CA ASN A 39 -34.38 4.28 -65.59
C ASN A 39 -34.01 5.07 -64.33
N SER A 40 -34.82 6.03 -63.89
CA SER A 40 -34.58 6.80 -62.68
C SER A 40 -34.87 6.01 -61.37
N LYS A 41 -35.59 4.88 -61.47
CA LYS A 41 -35.91 4.07 -60.28
C LYS A 41 -34.69 3.34 -59.71
N LEU A 42 -33.81 2.80 -60.58
CA LEU A 42 -32.57 2.15 -60.17
C LEU A 42 -31.60 3.12 -59.51
N GLU A 43 -31.50 4.32 -60.07
CA GLU A 43 -30.65 5.39 -59.56
C GLU A 43 -31.11 5.88 -58.18
N ILE A 44 -32.41 6.03 -57.96
CA ILE A 44 -33.00 6.39 -56.67
C ILE A 44 -32.73 5.31 -55.60
N VAL A 45 -32.85 4.01 -55.97
CA VAL A 45 -32.57 2.91 -55.05
C VAL A 45 -31.09 2.90 -54.66
N TYR A 46 -30.17 3.13 -55.62
CA TYR A 46 -28.75 3.21 -55.36
C TYR A 46 -28.40 4.36 -54.42
N TYR A 47 -28.81 5.58 -54.68
CA TYR A 47 -28.53 6.72 -53.79
C TYR A 47 -29.19 6.57 -52.43
N SER A 48 -30.39 6.01 -52.35
CA SER A 48 -31.04 5.76 -51.05
C SER A 48 -30.27 4.73 -50.22
N SER A 49 -29.74 3.68 -50.81
CA SER A 49 -28.92 2.68 -50.14
C SER A 49 -27.59 3.25 -49.66
N GLN A 50 -26.96 4.13 -50.47
CA GLN A 50 -25.72 4.80 -50.12
C GLN A 50 -25.89 5.78 -48.93
N ILE A 51 -26.98 6.56 -48.94
CA ILE A 51 -27.33 7.44 -47.83
C ILE A 51 -27.57 6.62 -46.54
N LEU A 52 -28.32 5.53 -46.64
CA LEU A 52 -28.62 4.65 -45.54
C LEU A 52 -27.34 4.03 -44.95
N SER A 53 -26.44 3.54 -45.82
CA SER A 53 -25.13 3.00 -45.43
C SER A 53 -24.31 4.04 -44.67
N SER A 54 -24.25 5.28 -45.18
CA SER A 54 -23.52 6.38 -44.53
C SER A 54 -24.07 6.70 -43.16
N ILE A 55 -25.41 6.67 -42.98
CA ILE A 55 -26.05 6.90 -41.66
C ILE A 55 -25.66 5.79 -40.68
N PHE A 56 -25.64 4.53 -41.12
CA PHE A 56 -25.20 3.42 -40.27
C PHE A 56 -23.74 3.54 -39.85
N VAL A 57 -22.85 3.95 -40.74
CA VAL A 57 -21.43 4.18 -40.41
C VAL A 57 -21.30 5.29 -39.39
N ILE A 58 -21.97 6.43 -39.59
CA ILE A 58 -21.93 7.55 -38.62
C ILE A 58 -22.49 7.12 -37.26
N ALA A 59 -23.63 6.42 -37.23
CA ALA A 59 -24.21 5.90 -36.00
C ALA A 59 -23.26 4.92 -35.28
N GLY A 60 -22.60 4.05 -36.04
CA GLY A 60 -21.60 3.12 -35.52
C GLY A 60 -20.42 3.84 -34.84
N VAL A 61 -19.89 4.89 -35.50
CA VAL A 61 -18.81 5.70 -34.96
C VAL A 61 -19.25 6.41 -33.66
N VAL A 62 -20.43 7.02 -33.65
CA VAL A 62 -20.97 7.68 -32.44
C VAL A 62 -21.13 6.72 -31.28
N ILE A 63 -21.66 5.52 -31.56
CA ILE A 63 -21.82 4.48 -30.54
C ILE A 63 -20.45 4.01 -30.02
N ALA A 64 -19.47 3.80 -30.91
CA ALA A 64 -18.11 3.37 -30.52
C ALA A 64 -17.42 4.42 -29.62
N VAL A 65 -17.48 5.70 -30.00
CA VAL A 65 -16.93 6.80 -29.19
C VAL A 65 -17.62 6.86 -27.82
N TRP A 66 -18.94 6.72 -27.78
CA TRP A 66 -19.68 6.72 -26.51
C TRP A 66 -19.33 5.52 -25.62
N GLN A 67 -19.22 4.33 -26.20
CA GLN A 67 -18.76 3.13 -25.49
C GLN A 67 -17.34 3.32 -24.93
N TYR A 68 -16.45 3.93 -25.72
CA TYR A 68 -15.09 4.25 -25.26
C TYR A 68 -15.11 5.13 -24.00
N PHE A 69 -15.89 6.22 -23.99
CA PHE A 69 -16.00 7.08 -22.80
C PHE A 69 -16.58 6.37 -21.58
N ILE A 70 -17.59 5.52 -21.77
CA ILE A 70 -18.17 4.74 -20.66
C ILE A 70 -17.14 3.76 -20.12
N THR A 71 -16.42 3.06 -20.99
CA THR A 71 -15.41 2.08 -20.61
C THR A 71 -14.24 2.75 -19.89
N ALA A 72 -13.71 3.85 -20.43
CA ALA A 72 -12.65 4.62 -19.79
C ALA A 72 -13.04 5.10 -18.39
N LYS A 73 -14.27 5.61 -18.23
CA LYS A 73 -14.77 6.02 -16.91
C LYS A 73 -14.95 4.85 -15.95
N SER A 74 -15.37 3.70 -16.45
CA SER A 74 -15.51 2.47 -15.66
C SER A 74 -14.15 1.97 -15.19
N GLN A 75 -13.13 1.99 -16.05
CA GLN A 75 -11.76 1.62 -15.71
C GLN A 75 -11.17 2.52 -14.64
N LEU A 76 -11.34 3.86 -14.76
CA LEU A 76 -10.89 4.79 -13.72
C LEU A 76 -11.57 4.54 -12.36
N ASN A 77 -12.86 4.24 -12.37
CA ASN A 77 -13.57 3.89 -11.14
C ASN A 77 -13.06 2.56 -10.55
N GLN A 78 -12.74 1.58 -11.40
CA GLN A 78 -12.19 0.30 -10.95
C GLN A 78 -10.81 0.49 -10.33
N ILE A 79 -9.91 1.23 -10.97
CA ILE A 79 -8.59 1.56 -10.42
C ILE A 79 -8.71 2.22 -9.04
N ASN A 80 -9.66 3.16 -8.87
CA ASN A 80 -9.86 3.80 -7.57
C ASN A 80 -10.38 2.81 -6.51
N ILE A 81 -11.29 1.90 -6.88
CA ILE A 81 -11.77 0.85 -5.97
C ILE A 81 -10.63 -0.08 -5.57
N ASP A 82 -9.81 -0.50 -6.54
CA ASP A 82 -8.67 -1.39 -6.30
C ASP A 82 -7.64 -0.73 -5.38
N ARG A 83 -7.37 0.57 -5.54
CA ARG A 83 -6.48 1.34 -4.65
C ARG A 83 -7.02 1.44 -3.22
N ILE A 84 -8.32 1.66 -3.07
CA ILE A 84 -8.98 1.68 -1.76
C ILE A 84 -8.91 0.30 -1.10
N GLN A 85 -9.22 -0.76 -1.85
CA GLN A 85 -9.14 -2.13 -1.34
C GLN A 85 -7.72 -2.47 -0.91
N LYS A 86 -6.73 -2.13 -1.73
CA LYS A 86 -5.32 -2.32 -1.39
C LYS A 86 -4.90 -1.55 -0.13
N ALA A 87 -5.44 -0.36 0.08
CA ALA A 87 -5.18 0.42 1.30
C ALA A 87 -5.76 -0.26 2.55
N ILE A 88 -6.95 -0.88 2.43
CA ILE A 88 -7.56 -1.67 3.53
C ILE A 88 -6.69 -2.89 3.84
N ASP A 89 -6.29 -3.67 2.82
CA ASP A 89 -5.42 -4.85 2.99
C ASP A 89 -4.08 -4.47 3.64
N LEU A 90 -3.50 -3.32 3.26
CA LEU A 90 -2.28 -2.79 3.87
C LEU A 90 -2.50 -2.31 5.31
N SER A 91 -3.69 -1.87 5.68
CA SER A 91 -4.02 -1.54 7.07
C SER A 91 -4.02 -2.78 7.97
N GLU A 92 -4.53 -3.90 7.49
CA GLU A 92 -4.46 -5.20 8.18
C GLU A 92 -3.01 -5.69 8.25
N TYR A 93 -2.29 -5.63 7.12
CA TYR A 93 -0.86 -5.96 7.09
C TYR A 93 -0.05 -5.15 8.11
N TYR A 94 -0.30 -3.83 8.20
CA TYR A 94 0.36 -2.95 9.17
C TYR A 94 0.12 -3.41 10.61
N LYS A 95 -1.12 -3.70 10.95
CA LYS A 95 -1.48 -4.18 12.29
C LYS A 95 -0.74 -5.46 12.66
N ASP A 96 -0.71 -6.45 11.75
CA ASP A 96 -0.21 -7.78 12.05
C ASP A 96 1.32 -7.87 11.96
N ASN A 97 1.93 -7.18 10.98
CA ASN A 97 3.35 -7.32 10.68
C ASN A 97 4.22 -6.16 11.18
N ILE A 98 3.62 -5.02 11.52
CA ILE A 98 4.38 -3.86 11.99
C ILE A 98 4.01 -3.57 13.45
N LEU A 99 2.75 -3.26 13.74
CA LEU A 99 2.32 -2.87 15.07
C LEU A 99 2.52 -3.99 16.08
N HIS A 100 2.07 -5.20 15.77
CA HIS A 100 2.20 -6.35 16.67
C HIS A 100 3.68 -6.72 16.90
N LYS A 101 4.49 -6.75 15.85
CA LYS A 101 5.92 -7.07 15.94
C LYS A 101 6.78 -5.96 16.55
N SER A 102 6.31 -4.72 16.58
CA SER A 102 7.00 -3.62 17.28
C SER A 102 6.84 -3.68 18.81
N THR A 103 5.88 -4.45 19.32
CA THR A 103 5.61 -4.55 20.77
C THR A 103 6.80 -5.12 21.56
N PRO A 104 7.43 -6.26 21.17
CA PRO A 104 8.62 -6.75 21.87
C PRO A 104 9.82 -5.80 21.75
N ILE A 105 9.95 -5.06 20.62
CA ILE A 105 11.01 -4.06 20.47
C ILE A 105 10.81 -2.92 21.46
N ARG A 106 9.59 -2.41 21.60
CA ARG A 106 9.23 -1.39 22.59
C ARG A 106 9.55 -1.87 24.00
N PHE A 107 9.16 -3.07 24.35
CA PHE A 107 9.45 -3.67 25.65
C PHE A 107 10.95 -3.71 25.95
N VAL A 108 11.76 -4.21 24.99
CA VAL A 108 13.22 -4.26 25.16
C VAL A 108 13.82 -2.87 25.34
N TYR A 109 13.37 -1.88 24.56
CA TYR A 109 13.87 -0.51 24.64
C TYR A 109 13.47 0.20 25.93
N GLU A 110 12.27 -0.06 26.46
CA GLU A 110 11.83 0.43 27.76
C GLU A 110 12.67 -0.19 28.89
N GLN A 111 12.81 -1.51 28.91
CA GLN A 111 13.54 -2.24 29.97
C GLN A 111 15.05 -1.94 29.95
N SER A 112 15.63 -1.67 28.80
CA SER A 112 17.05 -1.32 28.67
C SER A 112 17.33 0.18 28.89
N GLY A 113 16.30 1.02 29.05
CA GLY A 113 16.42 2.47 29.21
C GLY A 113 16.78 3.22 27.92
N ILE A 114 16.67 2.57 26.76
CA ILE A 114 16.85 3.23 25.45
C ILE A 114 15.77 4.28 25.22
N MET A 115 14.52 4.03 25.63
CA MET A 115 13.42 4.97 25.47
C MET A 115 13.67 6.34 26.12
N GLU A 116 14.40 6.37 27.23
CA GLU A 116 14.77 7.63 27.90
C GLU A 116 15.74 8.47 27.06
N LEU A 117 16.64 7.83 26.32
CA LEU A 117 17.60 8.52 25.46
C LEU A 117 16.94 9.11 24.22
N VAL A 118 15.94 8.41 23.64
CA VAL A 118 15.23 8.86 22.43
C VAL A 118 13.98 9.70 22.72
N LYS A 119 13.70 10.01 23.95
CA LYS A 119 12.52 10.76 24.41
C LYS A 119 12.37 12.16 23.76
N ASN A 120 13.48 12.79 23.36
CA ASN A 120 13.48 14.09 22.69
C ASN A 120 13.18 14.01 21.19
N VAL A 121 13.18 12.82 20.61
CA VAL A 121 12.81 12.62 19.20
C VAL A 121 11.28 12.63 19.10
N ASN A 122 10.75 13.53 18.29
CA ASN A 122 9.30 13.66 18.07
C ASN A 122 9.02 13.96 16.60
N LYS A 123 7.74 13.95 16.22
CA LYS A 123 7.29 14.15 14.83
C LYS A 123 7.76 15.47 14.19
N ASP A 124 8.03 16.50 15.00
CA ASP A 124 8.37 17.83 14.51
C ASP A 124 9.87 17.94 14.18
N ASN A 125 10.69 17.05 14.76
CA ASN A 125 12.16 17.05 14.57
C ASN A 125 12.68 15.82 13.82
N MET A 126 11.85 14.83 13.51
CA MET A 126 12.19 13.70 12.61
C MET A 126 12.07 14.11 11.13
N VAL A 127 13.01 14.93 10.65
CA VAL A 127 12.98 15.45 9.27
C VAL A 127 13.78 14.58 8.32
N GLN A 128 14.97 14.15 8.76
CA GLN A 128 15.87 13.28 8.01
C GLN A 128 16.21 12.05 8.86
N PHE A 129 16.30 10.90 8.23
CA PHE A 129 16.64 9.65 8.90
C PHE A 129 18.11 9.31 8.59
N GLU A 130 19.01 10.22 8.97
CA GLU A 130 20.44 10.12 8.77
C GLU A 130 21.19 10.16 10.10
N GLU A 131 22.37 9.50 10.15
CA GLU A 131 23.21 9.46 11.37
C GLU A 131 23.61 10.86 11.84
N VAL A 132 23.91 11.78 10.92
CA VAL A 132 24.31 13.15 11.22
C VAL A 132 23.20 13.90 11.94
N GLU A 133 21.95 13.72 11.52
CA GLU A 133 20.82 14.37 12.15
C GLU A 133 20.48 13.71 13.49
N ALA A 134 20.53 12.41 13.59
CA ALA A 134 20.34 11.70 14.86
C ALA A 134 21.38 12.14 15.90
N CYS A 135 22.65 12.30 15.50
CA CYS A 135 23.69 12.86 16.37
C CYS A 135 23.37 14.29 16.83
N ARG A 136 22.83 15.12 15.95
CA ARG A 136 22.44 16.50 16.30
C ARG A 136 21.25 16.56 17.25
N LEU A 137 20.25 15.69 17.06
CA LEU A 137 19.01 15.67 17.87
C LEU A 137 19.24 15.07 19.25
N LEU A 138 20.07 14.04 19.36
CA LEU A 138 20.32 13.32 20.60
C LEU A 138 21.50 13.86 21.38
N ASP A 139 22.31 14.77 20.81
CA ASP A 139 23.66 15.06 21.25
C ASP A 139 24.61 13.87 21.03
N LYS A 140 25.87 14.15 20.63
CA LYS A 140 26.83 13.11 20.27
C LYS A 140 27.07 12.11 21.39
N ASP A 141 27.18 12.60 22.63
CA ASP A 141 27.46 11.75 23.79
C ASP A 141 26.30 10.77 24.05
N LYS A 142 25.05 11.22 23.89
CA LYS A 142 23.86 10.37 24.03
C LYS A 142 23.71 9.39 22.89
N PHE A 143 24.11 9.78 21.67
CA PHE A 143 24.09 8.90 20.52
C PHE A 143 25.10 7.75 20.69
N ASP A 144 26.31 8.06 21.16
CA ASP A 144 27.34 7.05 21.46
C ASP A 144 26.92 6.17 22.66
N GLU A 145 26.28 6.75 23.69
CA GLU A 145 25.69 6.00 24.80
C GLU A 145 24.62 5.02 24.30
N LEU A 146 23.78 5.44 23.36
CA LEU A 146 22.73 4.61 22.78
C LEU A 146 23.31 3.43 21.98
N LYS A 147 24.36 3.67 21.18
CA LYS A 147 25.13 2.60 20.53
C LYS A 147 25.77 1.63 21.53
N ALA A 148 26.25 2.11 22.64
CA ALA A 148 26.82 1.29 23.71
C ALA A 148 25.77 0.48 24.45
N LYS A 149 24.57 1.03 24.69
CA LYS A 149 23.49 0.38 25.44
C LYS A 149 23.02 -0.92 24.80
N THR A 150 22.99 -1.03 23.47
CA THR A 150 22.62 -2.29 22.79
C THR A 150 23.61 -3.44 23.05
N LYS A 151 24.80 -3.15 23.60
CA LYS A 151 25.83 -4.13 23.95
C LYS A 151 25.87 -4.43 25.46
N THR A 152 24.99 -3.84 26.25
CA THR A 152 24.96 -4.02 27.70
C THR A 152 24.29 -5.32 28.11
N LYS A 153 24.56 -5.73 29.35
CA LYS A 153 23.92 -6.90 29.96
C LYS A 153 22.42 -6.66 30.18
N GLU A 154 22.05 -5.44 30.50
CA GLU A 154 20.66 -4.99 30.69
C GLU A 154 19.86 -5.19 29.41
N PHE A 155 20.40 -4.80 28.27
CA PHE A 155 19.78 -5.02 26.96
C PHE A 155 19.62 -6.51 26.65
N SER A 156 20.67 -7.31 26.85
CA SER A 156 20.62 -8.75 26.65
C SER A 156 19.58 -9.43 27.55
N ASN A 157 19.47 -9.00 28.80
CA ASN A 157 18.46 -9.52 29.74
C ASN A 157 17.04 -9.13 29.29
N ALA A 158 16.85 -7.91 28.80
CA ALA A 158 15.56 -7.45 28.28
C ALA A 158 15.15 -8.25 27.03
N VAL A 159 16.10 -8.59 26.14
CA VAL A 159 15.85 -9.46 24.98
C VAL A 159 15.42 -10.86 25.40
N LEU A 160 16.12 -11.47 26.36
CA LEU A 160 15.76 -12.80 26.86
C LEU A 160 14.38 -12.78 27.55
N ALA A 161 14.06 -11.72 28.30
CA ALA A 161 12.72 -11.54 28.86
C ALA A 161 11.65 -11.37 27.79
N ALA A 162 11.91 -10.62 26.73
CA ALA A 162 11.01 -10.47 25.58
C ALA A 162 10.80 -11.80 24.86
N ASP A 163 11.86 -12.59 24.63
CA ASP A 163 11.77 -13.91 24.03
C ASP A 163 10.84 -14.82 24.82
N TYR A 164 10.97 -14.80 26.15
CA TYR A 164 10.11 -15.59 27.04
C TYR A 164 8.64 -15.12 27.01
N ILE A 165 8.41 -13.81 27.08
CA ILE A 165 7.06 -13.21 27.17
C ILE A 165 6.32 -13.29 25.84
N TYR A 166 6.99 -12.99 24.73
CA TYR A 166 6.39 -12.88 23.40
C TYR A 166 6.62 -14.11 22.51
N GLY A 167 7.42 -15.09 22.96
CA GLY A 167 7.68 -16.33 22.23
C GLY A 167 8.42 -16.13 20.93
N LEU A 168 9.44 -15.25 20.92
CA LEU A 168 10.20 -14.87 19.71
C LEU A 168 11.03 -16.01 19.11
N LYS A 169 11.21 -17.11 19.85
CA LYS A 169 11.98 -18.32 19.48
C LYS A 169 13.51 -18.12 19.36
N ILE A 170 14.01 -16.98 19.81
CA ILE A 170 15.43 -16.63 19.78
C ILE A 170 16.27 -17.65 20.58
N SER A 171 15.76 -18.10 21.72
CA SER A 171 16.46 -19.03 22.61
C SER A 171 16.47 -20.48 22.10
N LYS A 172 15.56 -20.87 21.21
CA LYS A 172 15.50 -22.26 20.70
C LYS A 172 16.72 -22.65 19.89
N ASP A 173 17.26 -21.71 19.11
CA ASP A 173 18.44 -21.96 18.28
C ASP A 173 19.75 -21.96 19.09
N ILE A 174 19.70 -21.42 20.33
CA ILE A 174 20.86 -21.31 21.22
C ILE A 174 21.06 -22.58 22.07
N ILE A 175 19.99 -23.33 22.32
CA ILE A 175 19.99 -24.50 23.22
C ILE A 175 20.66 -25.74 22.58
N ILE A 176 20.83 -25.78 21.26
CA ILE A 176 21.32 -26.96 20.51
C ILE A 176 22.84 -27.23 20.69
N SER A 177 23.60 -26.32 21.29
CA SER A 177 25.07 -26.42 21.38
C SER A 177 25.62 -26.64 22.81
N GLY A 178 24.82 -27.09 23.76
CA GLY A 178 25.26 -27.13 25.15
C GLY A 178 24.86 -28.36 25.94
N ASP A 179 24.97 -29.55 25.36
CA ASP A 179 25.02 -30.79 26.16
C ASP A 179 26.47 -31.16 26.44
N ASP A 180 26.73 -31.44 27.74
CA ASP A 180 27.94 -32.00 28.33
C ASP A 180 29.13 -31.07 28.55
N GLU A 181 29.12 -30.33 29.70
CA GLU A 181 30.34 -30.17 30.45
C GLU A 181 30.08 -29.78 31.92
N LYS A 182 30.79 -30.41 32.84
CA LYS A 182 30.75 -30.25 34.29
C LYS A 182 31.12 -28.83 34.72
N ASP A 183 30.24 -28.23 35.50
CA ASP A 183 30.24 -26.82 35.86
C ASP A 183 31.35 -26.40 36.82
N ASN A 184 32.16 -25.44 36.38
CA ASN A 184 32.77 -24.43 37.22
C ASN A 184 32.00 -23.11 37.06
N ASP A 185 31.74 -22.38 38.16
CA ASP A 185 31.00 -21.09 38.18
C ASP A 185 31.45 -20.06 37.11
N GLU A 186 32.68 -20.13 36.68
CA GLU A 186 33.26 -19.26 35.67
C GLU A 186 32.79 -19.60 34.25
N ASN A 187 32.59 -20.91 33.98
CA ASN A 187 32.06 -21.41 32.70
C ASN A 187 30.57 -21.06 32.55
N ILE A 188 29.79 -21.15 33.63
CA ILE A 188 28.37 -20.76 33.65
C ILE A 188 28.22 -19.27 33.29
N LYS A 189 29.00 -18.38 33.91
CA LYS A 189 29.00 -16.94 33.60
C LYS A 189 29.37 -16.63 32.16
N LYS A 190 30.35 -17.34 31.60
CA LYS A 190 30.79 -17.20 30.22
C LYS A 190 29.72 -17.69 29.23
N THR A 191 29.06 -18.81 29.52
CA THR A 191 27.98 -19.38 28.72
C THR A 191 26.76 -18.46 28.72
N ILE A 192 26.36 -17.90 29.87
CA ILE A 192 25.24 -16.95 29.97
C ILE A 192 25.55 -15.67 29.17
N LYS A 193 26.79 -15.16 29.25
CA LYS A 193 27.22 -13.99 28.48
C LYS A 193 27.16 -14.23 26.98
N LEU A 194 27.66 -15.38 26.53
CA LEU A 194 27.62 -15.76 25.10
C LEU A 194 26.18 -15.91 24.59
N LYS A 195 25.31 -16.55 25.41
CA LYS A 195 23.87 -16.66 25.07
C LYS A 195 23.21 -15.28 24.94
N GLY A 196 23.52 -14.34 25.83
CA GLY A 196 23.00 -12.98 25.77
C GLY A 196 23.43 -12.21 24.52
N GLU A 197 24.68 -12.31 24.12
CA GLU A 197 25.21 -11.66 22.91
C GLU A 197 24.59 -12.23 21.63
N VAL A 198 24.43 -13.55 21.54
CA VAL A 198 23.77 -14.21 20.40
C VAL A 198 22.29 -13.84 20.34
N ALA A 199 21.61 -13.86 21.49
CA ALA A 199 20.19 -13.47 21.57
C ALA A 199 20.00 -12.01 21.13
N THR A 200 20.86 -11.09 21.58
CA THR A 200 20.84 -9.68 21.17
C THR A 200 21.00 -9.53 19.67
N LYS A 201 21.97 -10.24 19.07
CA LYS A 201 22.23 -10.18 17.64
C LYS A 201 21.04 -10.74 16.84
N ALA A 202 20.48 -11.87 17.24
CA ALA A 202 19.30 -12.46 16.62
C ALA A 202 18.11 -11.51 16.70
N PHE A 203 17.84 -10.92 17.87
CA PHE A 203 16.78 -9.92 18.05
C PHE A 203 16.92 -8.72 17.11
N MET A 204 18.12 -8.17 16.98
CA MET A 204 18.36 -7.02 16.08
C MET A 204 18.17 -7.39 14.61
N ILE A 205 18.55 -8.59 14.20
CA ILE A 205 18.41 -9.05 12.81
C ILE A 205 16.97 -9.46 12.51
N ASP A 206 16.35 -10.26 13.35
CA ASP A 206 15.07 -10.89 13.02
C ASP A 206 13.89 -9.97 13.37
N GLU A 207 13.90 -9.37 14.57
CA GLU A 207 12.77 -8.56 15.01
C GLU A 207 12.90 -7.11 14.51
N VAL A 208 14.01 -6.42 14.79
CA VAL A 208 14.16 -5.00 14.43
C VAL A 208 14.24 -4.82 12.94
N SER A 209 15.14 -5.53 12.25
CA SER A 209 15.24 -5.43 10.78
C SER A 209 14.01 -5.98 10.08
N GLY A 210 13.35 -7.00 10.65
CA GLY A 210 12.09 -7.52 10.14
C GLY A 210 10.97 -6.46 10.15
N VAL A 211 10.84 -5.69 11.22
CA VAL A 211 9.88 -4.59 11.29
C VAL A 211 10.27 -3.46 10.34
N LEU A 212 11.54 -3.10 10.21
CA LEU A 212 12.00 -2.09 9.26
C LEU A 212 11.67 -2.46 7.81
N ASN A 213 11.92 -3.69 7.38
CA ASN A 213 11.57 -4.18 6.05
C ASN A 213 10.06 -4.14 5.81
N ASN A 214 9.25 -4.44 6.83
CA ASN A 214 7.80 -4.37 6.73
C ASN A 214 7.31 -2.92 6.61
N ILE A 215 7.95 -1.98 7.29
CA ILE A 215 7.66 -0.54 7.16
C ILE A 215 8.00 -0.04 5.76
N GLU A 216 9.16 -0.42 5.23
CA GLU A 216 9.57 -0.08 3.86
C GLU A 216 8.55 -0.60 2.85
N TYR A 217 8.21 -1.88 2.91
CA TYR A 217 7.18 -2.46 2.04
C TYR A 217 5.85 -1.71 2.15
N PHE A 218 5.40 -1.40 3.36
CA PHE A 218 4.18 -0.64 3.59
C PHE A 218 4.25 0.75 2.95
N ALA A 219 5.31 1.51 3.21
CA ALA A 219 5.49 2.86 2.69
C ALA A 219 5.59 2.91 1.15
N MET A 220 6.29 1.95 0.53
CA MET A 220 6.44 1.86 -0.91
C MET A 220 5.11 1.76 -1.65
N ASN A 221 4.12 1.04 -1.11
CA ASN A 221 2.80 0.91 -1.74
C ASN A 221 2.07 2.26 -1.85
N PHE A 222 2.26 3.16 -0.90
CA PHE A 222 1.70 4.52 -0.95
C PHE A 222 2.55 5.45 -1.81
N ALA A 223 3.87 5.40 -1.67
CA ALA A 223 4.80 6.22 -2.46
C ALA A 223 4.63 6.00 -3.98
N HIS A 224 4.36 4.78 -4.41
CA HIS A 224 4.10 4.44 -5.81
C HIS A 224 2.62 4.56 -6.23
N GLY A 225 1.75 5.05 -5.35
CA GLY A 225 0.33 5.25 -5.65
C GLY A 225 -0.45 3.95 -5.90
N VAL A 226 0.05 2.81 -5.43
CA VAL A 226 -0.63 1.50 -5.52
C VAL A 226 -1.84 1.46 -4.59
N ALA A 227 -1.74 2.13 -3.44
CA ALA A 227 -2.81 2.26 -2.46
C ALA A 227 -3.18 3.74 -2.24
N ASP A 228 -4.41 3.98 -1.73
CA ASP A 228 -4.90 5.32 -1.39
C ASP A 228 -4.56 5.63 0.07
N ASP A 229 -3.64 6.56 0.30
CA ASP A 229 -3.19 6.97 1.63
C ASP A 229 -4.29 7.63 2.46
N SER A 230 -5.22 8.33 1.82
CA SER A 230 -6.32 9.02 2.50
C SER A 230 -7.22 8.07 3.30
N VAL A 231 -7.30 6.81 2.87
CA VAL A 231 -8.10 5.75 3.52
C VAL A 231 -7.51 5.35 4.86
N VAL A 232 -6.18 5.22 4.95
CA VAL A 232 -5.48 4.72 6.14
C VAL A 232 -4.93 5.83 7.03
N TYR A 233 -4.73 7.04 6.50
CA TYR A 233 -4.09 8.14 7.22
C TYR A 233 -4.73 8.40 8.59
N ARG A 234 -6.07 8.48 8.64
CA ARG A 234 -6.77 8.80 9.89
C ARG A 234 -6.63 7.74 10.98
N SER A 235 -6.50 6.47 10.58
CA SER A 235 -6.44 5.35 11.53
C SER A 235 -5.02 4.96 11.92
N LEU A 236 -4.04 5.14 11.03
CA LEU A 236 -2.69 4.63 11.22
C LEU A 236 -1.63 5.70 11.50
N HIS A 237 -1.88 6.99 11.16
CA HIS A 237 -0.83 8.00 11.21
C HIS A 237 -0.17 8.13 12.59
N GLN A 238 -0.94 8.09 13.68
CA GLN A 238 -0.38 8.21 15.02
C GLN A 238 0.50 7.01 15.37
N SER A 239 0.01 5.79 15.16
CA SER A 239 0.79 4.59 15.44
C SER A 239 2.01 4.47 14.52
N TYR A 240 1.91 4.95 13.29
CA TYR A 240 3.05 5.01 12.36
C TYR A 240 4.13 5.96 12.88
N ILE A 241 3.77 7.17 13.31
CA ILE A 241 4.70 8.14 13.92
C ILE A 241 5.35 7.54 15.17
N ASP A 242 4.57 6.90 16.04
CA ASP A 242 5.08 6.29 17.28
C ASP A 242 6.11 5.17 16.99
N ILE A 243 5.89 4.38 15.94
CA ILE A 243 6.84 3.34 15.52
C ILE A 243 8.07 3.96 14.85
N MET A 244 7.90 4.95 14.00
CA MET A 244 9.03 5.67 13.40
C MET A 244 9.90 6.35 14.45
N GLN A 245 9.30 6.91 15.49
CA GLN A 245 9.99 7.46 16.65
C GLN A 245 10.76 6.37 17.42
N LEU A 246 10.14 5.23 17.68
CA LEU A 246 10.75 4.07 18.34
C LEU A 246 11.99 3.57 17.58
N LEU A 247 11.91 3.52 16.24
CA LEU A 247 12.94 2.97 15.37
C LEU A 247 13.87 4.03 14.76
N TYR A 248 13.67 5.31 15.10
CA TYR A 248 14.42 6.42 14.51
C TYR A 248 15.94 6.21 14.57
N PHE A 249 16.43 5.77 15.72
CA PHE A 249 17.85 5.46 15.92
C PHE A 249 18.34 4.35 14.96
N ASN A 250 17.56 3.28 14.83
CA ASN A 250 17.93 2.14 13.98
C ASN A 250 18.00 2.56 12.51
N ILE A 251 17.00 3.31 12.04
CA ILE A 251 16.94 3.81 10.67
C ILE A 251 18.13 4.75 10.39
N SER A 252 18.36 5.71 11.28
CA SER A 252 19.42 6.70 11.12
C SER A 252 20.82 6.11 11.23
N ASN A 253 21.00 4.96 11.89
CA ASN A 253 22.30 4.29 11.98
C ASN A 253 22.57 3.35 10.78
N LEU A 254 21.57 3.09 9.94
CA LEU A 254 21.70 2.30 8.71
C LEU A 254 21.96 3.17 7.48
N ASN A 255 21.58 4.45 7.53
CA ASN A 255 21.78 5.45 6.50
C ASN A 255 23.02 6.31 6.79
#